data_cb3e5ab882233a92340f5d10dc5dc2d7
#
_entry.id   cb3e5ab882233a92340f5d10dc5dc2d7
#
_cell.length_a   1.000
_cell.length_b   1.000
_cell.length_c   1.000
_cell.angle_alpha   90.00
_cell.angle_beta   90.00
_cell.angle_gamma   90.00
#
_symmetry.space_group_name_H-M   'P 1'
#
loop_
_entity.id
_entity.type
_entity.pdbx_description
1 polymer ?
#
loop_
_entity_poly.entity_id
_entity_poly.type
_entity_poly.pdbx_seq_one_letter_code
_entity_poly.pdbx_strand_id
1 'polypeptide(L)'
;DLLPETLPEGIEGFHCHCHCESSSYELEHTLQHIEETFARWFPQIKWLNLGGGHLMTRKDYDTEHLISLLKNLKARYPHLEIILEPGSAFTWQTGPLVASVVDIVENRGIKTAILDVSFTCHMPDCLEMPYQPAVRGAKTLPVDAIKTALTEENVYRLGGNSCLSGDYMGSWCFDHPLQIGERIVLEDMIHYTMVKTNMFNGIHHPSIAIWHTDNTLEVYKDFRYEDYRDRMS
;
A
#
# COMPACT_ATOMS: atom_id res chain seq x y z
N ASP A 1 0.56 -6.54 -32.90
CA ASP A 1 1.09 -7.06 -34.19
C ASP A 1 1.95 -8.32 -34.05
N LEU A 2 2.10 -8.88 -32.85
CA LEU A 2 2.91 -10.10 -32.62
C LEU A 2 2.08 -11.36 -32.38
N LEU A 3 0.77 -11.24 -32.15
CA LEU A 3 -0.08 -12.39 -31.95
C LEU A 3 -0.54 -12.98 -33.31
N PRO A 4 -0.44 -14.30 -33.53
CA PRO A 4 -0.94 -14.95 -34.72
C PRO A 4 -2.48 -14.91 -34.77
N GLU A 5 -3.07 -15.10 -35.95
CA GLU A 5 -4.54 -15.18 -36.09
C GLU A 5 -5.16 -16.30 -35.24
N THR A 6 -4.48 -17.45 -35.21
CA THR A 6 -4.84 -18.56 -34.33
C THR A 6 -3.87 -18.60 -33.16
N LEU A 7 -4.41 -18.54 -31.93
CA LEU A 7 -3.57 -18.62 -30.73
C LEU A 7 -2.88 -19.99 -30.63
N PRO A 8 -1.64 -20.03 -30.11
CA PRO A 8 -0.95 -21.30 -29.84
C PRO A 8 -1.75 -22.19 -28.91
N GLU A 9 -1.61 -23.50 -29.11
CA GLU A 9 -2.21 -24.50 -28.21
C GLU A 9 -1.78 -24.26 -26.75
N GLY A 10 -2.74 -24.34 -25.83
CA GLY A 10 -2.54 -24.09 -24.40
C GLY A 10 -2.78 -22.66 -23.95
N ILE A 11 -2.96 -21.69 -24.86
CA ILE A 11 -3.38 -20.33 -24.49
C ILE A 11 -4.89 -20.33 -24.26
N GLU A 12 -5.31 -20.17 -23.00
CA GLU A 12 -6.71 -20.21 -22.60
C GLU A 12 -7.31 -18.87 -22.20
N GLY A 13 -6.50 -17.82 -22.11
CA GLY A 13 -7.01 -16.51 -21.69
C GLY A 13 -6.01 -15.40 -21.90
N PHE A 14 -6.46 -14.17 -21.65
CA PHE A 14 -5.62 -12.97 -21.63
C PHE A 14 -5.61 -12.34 -20.25
N HIS A 15 -4.46 -11.78 -19.88
CA HIS A 15 -4.26 -11.04 -18.63
C HIS A 15 -3.76 -9.64 -18.93
N CYS A 16 -4.46 -8.64 -18.40
CA CYS A 16 -4.09 -7.24 -18.48
C CYS A 16 -4.04 -6.63 -17.08
N HIS A 17 -2.82 -6.45 -16.54
CA HIS A 17 -2.60 -5.79 -15.25
C HIS A 17 -1.84 -4.48 -15.49
N CYS A 18 -2.56 -3.39 -15.71
CA CYS A 18 -1.98 -2.08 -16.01
C CYS A 18 -2.47 -0.96 -15.07
N HIS A 19 -3.26 -1.31 -14.07
CA HIS A 19 -3.83 -0.35 -13.12
C HIS A 19 -3.12 -0.40 -11.77
N CYS A 20 -3.04 0.78 -11.12
CA CYS A 20 -2.62 0.94 -9.74
C CYS A 20 -3.43 2.09 -9.14
N GLU A 21 -4.21 1.82 -8.08
CA GLU A 21 -5.12 2.77 -7.43
C GLU A 21 -6.07 3.52 -8.38
N SER A 22 -6.53 2.81 -9.38
CA SER A 22 -7.32 3.35 -10.48
C SER A 22 -8.82 3.35 -10.18
N SER A 23 -9.54 4.21 -10.88
CA SER A 23 -11.01 4.27 -10.87
C SER A 23 -11.64 3.28 -11.85
N SER A 24 -12.96 3.10 -11.75
CA SER A 24 -13.73 2.31 -12.71
C SER A 24 -13.77 2.92 -14.11
N TYR A 25 -13.61 4.24 -14.23
CA TYR A 25 -13.58 4.96 -15.52
C TYR A 25 -12.27 4.70 -16.29
N GLU A 26 -11.16 4.57 -15.59
CA GLU A 26 -9.89 4.17 -16.19
C GLU A 26 -9.93 2.73 -16.70
N LEU A 27 -10.62 1.85 -15.96
CA LEU A 27 -10.89 0.49 -16.44
C LEU A 27 -11.77 0.48 -17.69
N GLU A 28 -12.79 1.34 -17.77
CA GLU A 28 -13.63 1.48 -18.96
C GLU A 28 -12.78 1.86 -20.19
N HIS A 29 -11.91 2.85 -20.07
CA HIS A 29 -10.97 3.22 -21.12
C HIS A 29 -10.06 2.06 -21.55
N THR A 30 -9.51 1.34 -20.57
CA THR A 30 -8.67 0.17 -20.84
C THR A 30 -9.44 -0.93 -21.57
N LEU A 31 -10.68 -1.20 -21.15
CA LEU A 31 -11.54 -2.20 -21.80
C LEU A 31 -11.85 -1.84 -23.25
N GLN A 32 -12.09 -0.57 -23.57
CA GLN A 32 -12.28 -0.11 -24.95
C GLN A 32 -11.07 -0.49 -25.81
N HIS A 33 -9.85 -0.19 -25.35
CA HIS A 33 -8.62 -0.56 -26.06
C HIS A 33 -8.40 -2.07 -26.17
N ILE A 34 -8.75 -2.83 -25.11
CA ILE A 34 -8.67 -4.29 -25.15
C ILE A 34 -9.63 -4.84 -26.20
N GLU A 35 -10.88 -4.36 -26.24
CA GLU A 35 -11.87 -4.81 -27.22
C GLU A 35 -11.47 -4.42 -28.65
N GLU A 36 -11.02 -3.18 -28.88
CA GLU A 36 -10.57 -2.72 -30.20
C GLU A 36 -9.39 -3.55 -30.74
N THR A 37 -8.48 -3.94 -29.87
CA THR A 37 -7.23 -4.58 -30.28
C THR A 37 -7.32 -6.10 -30.26
N PHE A 38 -8.00 -6.69 -29.25
CA PHE A 38 -7.92 -8.12 -28.93
C PHE A 38 -9.23 -8.89 -29.10
N ALA A 39 -10.39 -8.24 -29.34
CA ALA A 39 -11.68 -8.93 -29.41
C ALA A 39 -11.73 -10.04 -30.47
N ARG A 40 -10.94 -9.96 -31.53
CA ARG A 40 -10.85 -11.01 -32.58
C ARG A 40 -10.39 -12.37 -32.04
N TRP A 41 -9.68 -12.39 -30.90
CA TRP A 41 -9.25 -13.64 -30.25
C TRP A 41 -10.16 -14.08 -29.12
N PHE A 42 -11.11 -13.27 -28.70
CA PHE A 42 -12.02 -13.64 -27.60
C PHE A 42 -12.77 -14.96 -27.84
N PRO A 43 -13.18 -15.32 -29.07
CA PRO A 43 -13.75 -16.63 -29.33
C PRO A 43 -12.80 -17.83 -29.07
N GLN A 44 -11.50 -17.58 -28.98
CA GLN A 44 -10.47 -18.61 -28.80
C GLN A 44 -10.06 -18.77 -27.33
N ILE A 45 -10.52 -17.92 -26.43
CA ILE A 45 -10.14 -17.92 -25.01
C ILE A 45 -11.34 -18.21 -24.11
N LYS A 46 -11.05 -18.64 -22.88
CA LYS A 46 -12.06 -18.99 -21.86
C LYS A 46 -12.24 -17.88 -20.84
N TRP A 47 -11.19 -17.10 -20.59
CA TRP A 47 -11.20 -16.08 -19.55
C TRP A 47 -10.45 -14.81 -19.99
N LEU A 48 -10.86 -13.68 -19.39
CA LEU A 48 -10.19 -12.39 -19.47
C LEU A 48 -9.95 -11.89 -18.05
N ASN A 49 -8.69 -11.83 -17.64
CA ASN A 49 -8.27 -11.30 -16.37
C ASN A 49 -7.87 -9.83 -16.54
N LEU A 50 -8.56 -8.96 -15.84
CA LEU A 50 -8.37 -7.50 -15.89
C LEU A 50 -7.38 -6.99 -14.83
N GLY A 51 -6.75 -7.91 -14.10
CA GLY A 51 -5.73 -7.60 -13.09
C GLY A 51 -6.28 -6.94 -11.84
N GLY A 52 -5.38 -6.33 -11.10
CA GLY A 52 -5.66 -5.60 -9.86
C GLY A 52 -5.61 -4.08 -10.03
N GLY A 53 -5.40 -3.38 -8.92
CA GLY A 53 -5.29 -1.92 -8.88
C GLY A 53 -6.63 -1.18 -8.75
N HIS A 54 -7.73 -1.90 -8.58
CA HIS A 54 -9.06 -1.33 -8.40
C HIS A 54 -9.41 -1.23 -6.91
N LEU A 55 -9.38 -0.03 -6.35
CA LEU A 55 -9.69 0.21 -4.93
C LEU A 55 -11.21 0.31 -4.70
N MET A 56 -11.94 -0.74 -5.04
CA MET A 56 -13.41 -0.77 -5.04
C MET A 56 -14.05 -0.64 -3.65
N THR A 57 -13.28 -0.74 -2.59
CA THR A 57 -13.72 -0.51 -1.20
C THR A 57 -13.45 0.90 -0.72
N ARG A 58 -12.73 1.72 -1.49
CA ARG A 58 -12.47 3.11 -1.19
C ARG A 58 -13.76 3.93 -1.30
N LYS A 59 -13.97 4.84 -0.37
CA LYS A 59 -15.23 5.60 -0.22
C LYS A 59 -15.63 6.41 -1.47
N ASP A 60 -14.65 6.88 -2.24
CA ASP A 60 -14.83 7.68 -3.45
C ASP A 60 -14.84 6.87 -4.75
N TYR A 61 -14.81 5.53 -4.66
CA TYR A 61 -14.84 4.66 -5.82
C TYR A 61 -16.27 4.41 -6.31
N ASP A 62 -16.51 4.59 -7.62
CA ASP A 62 -17.80 4.34 -8.23
C ASP A 62 -17.99 2.84 -8.50
N THR A 63 -18.50 2.13 -7.48
CA THR A 63 -18.74 0.69 -7.53
C THR A 63 -19.91 0.33 -8.48
N GLU A 64 -20.95 1.17 -8.57
CA GLU A 64 -22.08 0.91 -9.46
C GLU A 64 -21.67 1.00 -10.93
N HIS A 65 -20.79 1.95 -11.26
CA HIS A 65 -20.19 2.03 -12.59
C HIS A 65 -19.36 0.78 -12.91
N LEU A 66 -18.52 0.32 -11.98
CA LEU A 66 -17.76 -0.93 -12.14
C LEU A 66 -18.67 -2.12 -12.42
N ILE A 67 -19.72 -2.31 -11.60
CA ILE A 67 -20.69 -3.40 -11.75
C ILE A 67 -21.35 -3.35 -13.12
N SER A 68 -21.78 -2.17 -13.56
CA SER A 68 -22.41 -1.96 -14.85
C SER A 68 -21.47 -2.29 -16.01
N LEU A 69 -20.23 -1.84 -15.91
CA LEU A 69 -19.17 -2.11 -16.88
C LEU A 69 -18.91 -3.62 -17.06
N LEU A 70 -18.72 -4.33 -15.94
CA LEU A 70 -18.48 -5.78 -15.95
C LEU A 70 -19.70 -6.57 -16.45
N LYS A 71 -20.93 -6.18 -16.08
CA LYS A 71 -22.15 -6.80 -16.60
C LYS A 71 -22.28 -6.60 -18.10
N ASN A 72 -21.98 -5.42 -18.61
CA ASN A 72 -22.02 -5.12 -20.04
C ASN A 72 -20.96 -5.93 -20.80
N LEU A 73 -19.74 -6.05 -20.28
CA LEU A 73 -18.69 -6.89 -20.84
C LEU A 73 -19.13 -8.35 -20.90
N LYS A 74 -19.67 -8.89 -19.80
CA LYS A 74 -20.16 -10.26 -19.72
C LYS A 74 -21.36 -10.51 -20.67
N ALA A 75 -22.21 -9.54 -20.90
CA ALA A 75 -23.32 -9.66 -21.84
C ALA A 75 -22.84 -9.71 -23.30
N ARG A 76 -21.78 -8.98 -23.66
CA ARG A 76 -21.16 -9.04 -24.99
C ARG A 76 -20.41 -10.34 -25.23
N TYR A 77 -19.76 -10.87 -24.18
CA TYR A 77 -18.91 -12.08 -24.25
C TYR A 77 -19.35 -13.11 -23.18
N PRO A 78 -20.51 -13.74 -23.32
CA PRO A 78 -21.10 -14.58 -22.27
C PRO A 78 -20.30 -15.85 -21.94
N HIS A 79 -19.44 -16.31 -22.86
CA HIS A 79 -18.56 -17.45 -22.66
C HIS A 79 -17.31 -17.13 -21.84
N LEU A 80 -16.89 -15.85 -21.78
CA LEU A 80 -15.68 -15.49 -21.05
C LEU A 80 -15.96 -15.45 -19.53
N GLU A 81 -15.07 -16.06 -18.76
CA GLU A 81 -14.93 -15.78 -17.35
C GLU A 81 -14.17 -14.45 -17.18
N ILE A 82 -14.73 -13.52 -16.42
CA ILE A 82 -14.10 -12.24 -16.12
C ILE A 82 -13.48 -12.30 -14.73
N ILE A 83 -12.18 -12.06 -14.64
CA ILE A 83 -11.40 -12.16 -13.41
C ILE A 83 -10.86 -10.78 -13.06
N LEU A 84 -10.90 -10.44 -11.77
CA LEU A 84 -10.24 -9.27 -11.17
C LEU A 84 -9.33 -9.76 -10.04
N GLU A 85 -8.23 -9.05 -9.79
CA GLU A 85 -7.23 -9.36 -8.76
C GLU A 85 -7.06 -8.20 -7.76
N PRO A 86 -8.12 -7.66 -7.14
CA PRO A 86 -7.98 -6.55 -6.22
C PRO A 86 -7.26 -7.00 -4.95
N GLY A 87 -6.08 -6.45 -4.68
CA GLY A 87 -5.27 -6.72 -3.49
C GLY A 87 -5.60 -5.75 -2.36
N SER A 88 -5.10 -4.52 -2.45
CA SER A 88 -5.25 -3.47 -1.43
C SER A 88 -6.71 -3.17 -1.07
N ALA A 89 -7.65 -3.35 -2.01
CA ALA A 89 -9.06 -3.13 -1.75
C ALA A 89 -9.61 -3.97 -0.59
N PHE A 90 -9.11 -5.19 -0.38
CA PHE A 90 -9.57 -6.07 0.72
C PHE A 90 -9.02 -5.67 2.08
N THR A 91 -7.87 -5.00 2.11
CA THR A 91 -7.18 -4.61 3.34
C THR A 91 -7.17 -3.11 3.56
N TRP A 92 -7.87 -2.36 2.72
CA TRP A 92 -7.98 -0.91 2.81
C TRP A 92 -8.54 -0.46 4.16
N GLN A 93 -7.79 0.36 4.89
CA GLN A 93 -8.14 0.91 6.20
C GLN A 93 -8.51 -0.15 7.27
N THR A 94 -7.88 -1.31 7.22
CA THR A 94 -8.16 -2.40 8.18
C THR A 94 -7.22 -2.41 9.38
N GLY A 95 -6.11 -1.68 9.36
CA GLY A 95 -5.24 -1.58 10.52
C GLY A 95 -4.05 -0.64 10.36
N PRO A 96 -3.61 -0.03 11.46
CA PRO A 96 -2.43 0.83 11.52
C PRO A 96 -1.17 0.06 11.91
N LEU A 97 -0.02 0.70 11.70
CA LEU A 97 1.24 0.38 12.38
C LEU A 97 1.40 1.33 13.59
N VAL A 98 1.63 0.75 14.76
CA VAL A 98 1.89 1.51 15.99
C VAL A 98 3.37 1.45 16.31
N ALA A 99 4.00 2.59 16.46
CA ALA A 99 5.40 2.74 16.81
C ALA A 99 5.56 3.63 18.07
N SER A 100 6.73 3.59 18.68
CA SER A 100 7.07 4.49 19.79
C SER A 100 8.21 5.42 19.38
N VAL A 101 8.17 6.65 19.84
CA VAL A 101 9.31 7.58 19.73
C VAL A 101 10.43 7.12 20.67
N VAL A 102 11.59 6.79 20.13
CA VAL A 102 12.76 6.35 20.92
C VAL A 102 13.76 7.45 21.12
N ASP A 103 13.79 8.44 20.23
CA ASP A 103 14.66 9.63 20.36
C ASP A 103 14.07 10.80 19.56
N ILE A 104 14.50 12.01 19.92
CA ILE A 104 14.17 13.24 19.19
C ILE A 104 15.46 14.02 18.97
N VAL A 105 15.85 14.15 17.72
CA VAL A 105 17.06 14.87 17.32
C VAL A 105 16.72 16.11 16.52
N GLU A 106 17.49 17.17 16.71
CA GLU A 106 17.37 18.39 15.94
C GLU A 106 18.67 18.68 15.21
N ASN A 107 18.57 18.89 13.90
CA ASN A 107 19.71 19.27 13.08
C ASN A 107 19.30 20.37 12.09
N ARG A 108 19.98 21.53 12.16
CA ARG A 108 19.70 22.71 11.31
C ARG A 108 18.23 23.16 11.36
N GLY A 109 17.61 23.11 12.53
CA GLY A 109 16.23 23.47 12.75
C GLY A 109 15.20 22.38 12.35
N ILE A 110 15.64 21.23 11.83
CA ILE A 110 14.76 20.12 11.52
C ILE A 110 14.71 19.17 12.71
N LYS A 111 13.54 19.05 13.33
CA LYS A 111 13.27 18.05 14.36
C LYS A 111 12.91 16.73 13.70
N THR A 112 13.56 15.65 14.13
CA THR A 112 13.27 14.29 13.68
C THR A 112 12.98 13.44 14.90
N ALA A 113 11.77 12.89 14.97
CA ALA A 113 11.41 11.86 15.94
C ALA A 113 11.81 10.49 15.37
N ILE A 114 12.72 9.80 16.05
CA ILE A 114 13.16 8.46 15.69
C ILE A 114 12.20 7.46 16.31
N LEU A 115 11.70 6.55 15.49
CA LEU A 115 10.73 5.52 15.88
C LEU A 115 11.42 4.17 16.09
N ASP A 116 10.80 3.29 16.88
CA ASP A 116 11.21 1.87 17.03
C ASP A 116 10.83 0.99 15.84
N VAL A 117 10.44 1.60 14.72
CA VAL A 117 10.21 0.97 13.42
C VAL A 117 11.09 1.62 12.36
N SER A 118 11.18 1.01 11.18
CA SER A 118 11.96 1.51 10.05
C SER A 118 11.06 1.68 8.83
N PHE A 119 11.16 2.80 8.14
CA PHE A 119 10.47 2.97 6.84
C PHE A 119 11.03 1.99 5.82
N THR A 120 12.34 1.80 5.78
CA THR A 120 13.00 0.88 4.85
C THR A 120 12.65 -0.59 5.12
N CYS A 121 12.52 -0.98 6.39
CA CYS A 121 12.26 -2.38 6.76
C CYS A 121 10.77 -2.71 6.86
N HIS A 122 9.95 -1.79 7.35
CA HIS A 122 8.56 -2.07 7.73
C HIS A 122 7.52 -1.34 6.88
N MET A 123 7.94 -0.30 6.16
CA MET A 123 7.07 0.50 5.29
C MET A 123 7.76 0.81 3.96
N PRO A 124 8.41 -0.18 3.29
CA PRO A 124 9.16 0.11 2.07
C PRO A 124 8.27 0.67 0.96
N ASP A 125 6.99 0.35 0.94
CA ASP A 125 6.04 0.86 -0.03
C ASP A 125 5.89 2.39 0.03
N CYS A 126 6.00 2.97 1.23
CA CYS A 126 6.01 4.44 1.40
C CYS A 126 7.20 5.10 0.68
N LEU A 127 8.33 4.39 0.54
CA LEU A 127 9.53 4.88 -0.14
C LEU A 127 9.51 4.55 -1.64
N GLU A 128 9.04 3.36 -2.01
CA GLU A 128 9.01 2.86 -3.39
C GLU A 128 7.92 3.52 -4.22
N MET A 129 6.75 3.74 -3.64
CA MET A 129 5.58 4.39 -4.25
C MET A 129 5.43 5.86 -3.82
N PRO A 130 6.45 6.54 -3.42
CA PRO A 130 6.63 7.71 -2.56
C PRO A 130 5.30 8.36 -2.11
N TYR A 131 4.69 7.78 -1.09
CA TYR A 131 3.53 8.37 -0.44
C TYR A 131 3.78 8.57 1.06
N GLN A 132 3.18 9.59 1.62
CA GLN A 132 3.29 9.92 3.03
C GLN A 132 2.05 9.40 3.77
N PRO A 133 2.19 8.41 4.67
CA PRO A 133 1.05 7.86 5.39
C PRO A 133 0.41 8.90 6.31
N ALA A 134 -0.88 8.79 6.53
CA ALA A 134 -1.56 9.56 7.55
C ALA A 134 -1.08 9.11 8.94
N VAL A 135 -0.89 10.07 9.83
CA VAL A 135 -0.56 9.83 11.23
C VAL A 135 -1.71 10.33 12.09
N ARG A 136 -2.21 9.47 12.99
CA ARG A 136 -3.34 9.81 13.87
C ARG A 136 -2.98 10.98 14.76
N GLY A 137 -3.85 11.99 14.81
CA GLY A 137 -3.63 13.18 15.61
C GLY A 137 -2.62 14.17 15.04
N ALA A 138 -2.14 13.96 13.82
CA ALA A 138 -1.21 14.88 13.16
C ALA A 138 -1.69 15.28 11.75
N LYS A 139 -1.32 16.47 11.34
CA LYS A 139 -1.56 16.96 9.98
C LYS A 139 -0.35 16.65 9.11
N THR A 140 -0.56 15.91 8.02
CA THR A 140 0.44 15.68 7.00
C THR A 140 0.81 16.97 6.29
N LEU A 141 2.10 17.27 6.18
CA LEU A 141 2.60 18.46 5.47
C LEU A 141 3.20 18.04 4.12
N PRO A 142 3.06 18.88 3.07
CA PRO A 142 3.72 18.61 1.78
C PRO A 142 5.24 18.48 1.96
N VAL A 143 5.88 17.63 1.17
CA VAL A 143 7.33 17.37 1.23
C VAL A 143 8.14 18.66 1.12
N ASP A 144 7.69 19.63 0.32
CA ASP A 144 8.33 20.94 0.15
C ASP A 144 8.10 21.88 1.33
N ALA A 145 7.10 21.64 2.16
CA ALA A 145 6.80 22.48 3.31
C ALA A 145 7.85 22.37 4.43
N ILE A 146 8.70 21.34 4.43
CA ILE A 146 9.79 21.20 5.42
C ILE A 146 10.64 22.47 5.48
N LYS A 147 10.96 23.09 4.35
CA LYS A 147 11.80 24.28 4.31
C LYS A 147 11.11 25.53 4.85
N THR A 148 9.79 25.60 4.81
CA THR A 148 8.98 26.74 5.26
C THR A 148 8.37 26.53 6.65
N ALA A 149 8.07 25.27 7.01
CA ALA A 149 7.47 24.89 8.29
C ALA A 149 8.50 24.67 9.42
N LEU A 150 9.79 24.85 9.16
CA LEU A 150 10.87 24.74 10.18
C LEU A 150 10.70 25.70 11.37
N THR A 151 9.84 26.71 11.25
CA THR A 151 9.50 27.65 12.31
C THR A 151 8.28 27.25 13.14
N GLU A 152 7.57 26.21 12.75
CA GLU A 152 6.42 25.73 13.51
C GLU A 152 6.86 24.79 14.64
N GLU A 153 6.34 25.04 15.84
CA GLU A 153 6.85 24.48 17.08
C GLU A 153 6.76 22.94 17.14
N ASN A 154 5.71 22.36 16.54
CA ASN A 154 5.38 20.94 16.65
C ASN A 154 5.49 20.18 15.31
N VAL A 155 6.36 20.64 14.43
CA VAL A 155 6.62 19.96 13.15
C VAL A 155 7.79 18.99 13.31
N TYR A 156 7.55 17.74 12.96
CA TYR A 156 8.53 16.67 13.02
C TYR A 156 8.58 15.89 11.71
N ARG A 157 9.78 15.56 11.30
CA ARG A 157 10.04 14.46 10.41
C ARG A 157 10.04 13.16 11.23
N LEU A 158 9.50 12.06 10.69
CA LEU A 158 9.60 10.75 11.33
C LEU A 158 10.75 9.97 10.69
N GLY A 159 11.65 9.47 11.53
CA GLY A 159 12.80 8.66 11.13
C GLY A 159 12.67 7.24 11.65
N GLY A 160 13.22 6.30 10.92
CA GLY A 160 13.33 4.91 11.35
C GLY A 160 14.62 4.64 12.14
N ASN A 161 14.73 3.42 12.62
CA ASN A 161 15.84 2.95 13.47
C ASN A 161 16.90 2.14 12.72
N SER A 162 16.88 2.13 11.38
CA SER A 162 17.92 1.48 10.60
C SER A 162 19.19 2.35 10.45
N CYS A 163 20.28 1.75 9.97
CA CYS A 163 21.51 2.49 9.68
C CYS A 163 21.45 3.34 8.41
N LEU A 164 20.36 3.25 7.64
CA LEU A 164 20.24 3.96 6.37
C LEU A 164 19.91 5.43 6.58
N SER A 165 20.71 6.31 6.01
CA SER A 165 20.50 7.77 6.10
C SER A 165 19.19 8.26 5.47
N GLY A 166 18.60 7.44 4.57
CA GLY A 166 17.32 7.68 3.93
C GLY A 166 16.12 7.05 4.65
N ASP A 167 16.33 6.46 5.83
CA ASP A 167 15.26 5.82 6.59
C ASP A 167 14.41 6.85 7.34
N TYR A 168 13.77 7.70 6.59
CA TYR A 168 12.84 8.69 7.11
C TYR A 168 11.79 9.05 6.07
N MET A 169 10.68 9.62 6.52
CA MET A 169 9.59 10.05 5.65
C MET A 169 9.02 11.38 6.13
N GLY A 170 8.65 12.19 5.17
CA GLY A 170 7.76 13.32 5.24
C GLY A 170 7.96 14.31 6.40
N SER A 171 6.90 15.02 6.69
CA SER A 171 6.76 15.86 7.87
C SER A 171 5.30 15.94 8.30
N TRP A 172 5.10 15.99 9.60
CA TRP A 172 3.79 16.11 10.22
C TRP A 172 3.80 17.21 11.27
N CYS A 173 2.69 17.95 11.33
CA CYS A 173 2.45 18.93 12.39
C CYS A 173 1.53 18.27 13.43
N PHE A 174 2.02 18.15 14.66
CA PHE A 174 1.27 17.66 15.81
C PHE A 174 0.65 18.83 16.57
N ASP A 175 -0.36 18.56 17.39
CA ASP A 175 -1.00 19.55 18.24
C ASP A 175 -0.22 19.82 19.55
N HIS A 176 0.83 19.05 19.79
CA HIS A 176 1.72 19.16 20.96
C HIS A 176 3.16 18.76 20.60
N PRO A 177 4.16 19.13 21.43
CA PRO A 177 5.52 18.63 21.29
C PRO A 177 5.58 17.14 21.58
N LEU A 178 6.18 16.35 20.64
CA LEU A 178 6.38 14.92 20.83
C LEU A 178 7.36 14.64 22.00
N GLN A 179 7.14 13.51 22.66
CA GLN A 179 7.97 13.03 23.76
C GLN A 179 8.52 11.62 23.49
N ILE A 180 9.70 11.32 24.06
CA ILE A 180 10.24 9.95 24.03
C ILE A 180 9.26 9.01 24.76
N GLY A 181 8.98 7.87 24.17
CA GLY A 181 8.00 6.89 24.65
C GLY A 181 6.58 7.11 24.13
N GLU A 182 6.32 8.24 23.47
CA GLU A 182 5.02 8.51 22.88
C GLU A 182 4.69 7.58 21.72
N ARG A 183 3.42 7.19 21.59
CA ARG A 183 2.94 6.29 20.53
C ARG A 183 2.55 7.07 19.29
N ILE A 184 3.13 6.69 18.17
CA ILE A 184 2.80 7.18 16.84
C ILE A 184 1.99 6.10 16.12
N VAL A 185 0.83 6.47 15.59
CA VAL A 185 -0.06 5.56 14.88
C VAL A 185 -0.07 5.96 13.40
N LEU A 186 0.60 5.15 12.58
CA LEU A 186 0.61 5.30 11.13
C LEU A 186 -0.58 4.52 10.57
N GLU A 187 -1.48 5.22 9.91
CA GLU A 187 -2.75 4.64 9.44
C GLU A 187 -2.55 3.83 8.16
N ASP A 188 -3.39 2.82 7.99
CA ASP A 188 -3.52 2.01 6.77
C ASP A 188 -2.23 1.26 6.38
N MET A 189 -1.64 0.52 7.33
CA MET A 189 -0.35 -0.16 7.18
C MET A 189 -0.48 -1.70 7.06
N ILE A 190 -1.64 -2.23 6.62
CA ILE A 190 -1.85 -3.68 6.54
C ILE A 190 -1.50 -4.29 5.18
N HIS A 191 -1.70 -3.55 4.09
CA HIS A 191 -1.52 -4.08 2.73
C HIS A 191 -0.03 -4.24 2.33
N TYR A 192 0.45 -3.59 1.28
CA TYR A 192 1.83 -3.77 0.77
C TYR A 192 2.93 -3.33 1.74
N THR A 193 2.64 -2.48 2.70
CA THR A 193 3.59 -2.16 3.77
C THR A 193 3.90 -3.38 4.63
N MET A 194 2.88 -4.10 5.10
CA MET A 194 3.07 -5.26 5.97
C MET A 194 3.70 -6.46 5.23
N VAL A 195 3.26 -6.77 4.01
CA VAL A 195 3.74 -7.97 3.28
C VAL A 195 5.12 -7.81 2.67
N LYS A 196 5.61 -6.58 2.52
CA LYS A 196 6.96 -6.28 2.01
C LYS A 196 8.01 -6.13 3.11
N THR A 197 7.68 -6.34 4.38
CA THR A 197 8.62 -6.14 5.49
C THR A 197 9.85 -7.02 5.38
N ASN A 198 10.97 -6.51 5.86
CA ASN A 198 12.23 -7.22 5.94
C ASN A 198 12.92 -6.97 7.29
N MET A 199 13.98 -7.73 7.57
CA MET A 199 14.74 -7.66 8.81
C MET A 199 16.18 -7.17 8.57
N PHE A 200 16.35 -6.20 7.69
CA PHE A 200 17.67 -5.64 7.40
C PHE A 200 18.38 -5.18 8.68
N ASN A 201 19.65 -5.52 8.83
CA ASN A 201 20.47 -5.29 10.03
C ASN A 201 19.94 -5.93 11.32
N GLY A 202 19.07 -6.93 11.23
CA GLY A 202 18.48 -7.60 12.39
C GLY A 202 17.38 -6.81 13.08
N ILE A 203 16.82 -5.79 12.42
CA ILE A 203 15.63 -5.09 12.90
C ILE A 203 14.47 -6.07 12.87
N HIS A 204 13.79 -6.25 14.00
CA HIS A 204 12.67 -7.19 14.12
C HIS A 204 11.46 -6.67 13.36
N HIS A 205 10.70 -7.57 12.72
CA HIS A 205 9.39 -7.23 12.22
C HIS A 205 8.49 -6.73 13.35
N PRO A 206 7.59 -5.76 13.09
CA PRO A 206 6.52 -5.43 14.02
C PRO A 206 5.67 -6.66 14.32
N SER A 207 5.24 -6.81 15.58
CA SER A 207 4.31 -7.86 15.96
C SER A 207 2.97 -7.66 15.22
N ILE A 208 2.33 -8.77 14.86
CA ILE A 208 0.99 -8.75 14.25
C ILE A 208 -0.01 -8.99 15.37
N ALA A 209 -0.98 -8.07 15.51
CA ALA A 209 -1.99 -8.15 16.54
C ALA A 209 -3.40 -7.91 15.98
N ILE A 210 -4.39 -8.45 16.64
CA ILE A 210 -5.80 -8.29 16.31
C ILE A 210 -6.45 -7.48 17.45
N TRP A 211 -7.06 -6.36 17.09
CA TRP A 211 -7.88 -5.59 18.01
C TRP A 211 -9.33 -6.06 17.90
N HIS A 212 -9.82 -6.73 18.93
CA HIS A 212 -11.16 -7.26 18.97
C HIS A 212 -12.22 -6.19 19.30
N THR A 213 -13.47 -6.47 18.94
CA THR A 213 -14.60 -5.56 19.19
C THR A 213 -14.93 -5.36 20.67
N ASP A 214 -14.46 -6.24 21.54
CA ASP A 214 -14.55 -6.13 23.01
C ASP A 214 -13.41 -5.30 23.63
N ASN A 215 -12.60 -4.64 22.80
CA ASN A 215 -11.40 -3.88 23.17
C ASN A 215 -10.25 -4.71 23.75
N THR A 216 -10.23 -6.01 23.52
CA THR A 216 -9.05 -6.82 23.82
C THR A 216 -8.04 -6.79 22.64
N LEU A 217 -6.76 -6.88 22.97
CA LEU A 217 -5.66 -6.99 22.00
C LEU A 217 -5.09 -8.41 22.08
N GLU A 218 -5.15 -9.13 20.97
CA GLU A 218 -4.52 -10.44 20.81
C GLU A 218 -3.26 -10.29 19.96
N VAL A 219 -2.09 -10.65 20.50
CA VAL A 219 -0.86 -10.76 19.70
C VAL A 219 -0.89 -12.08 18.93
N TYR A 220 -1.18 -12.00 17.63
CA TYR A 220 -1.28 -13.16 16.76
C TYR A 220 0.11 -13.74 16.41
N LYS A 221 1.08 -12.86 16.13
CA LYS A 221 2.45 -13.23 15.78
C LYS A 221 3.42 -12.23 16.41
N ASP A 222 4.41 -12.76 17.10
CA ASP A 222 5.56 -12.03 17.58
C ASP A 222 6.81 -12.52 16.85
N PHE A 223 7.76 -11.62 16.60
CA PHE A 223 8.98 -11.92 15.87
C PHE A 223 10.19 -11.72 16.79
N ARG A 224 11.14 -12.67 16.76
CA ARG A 224 12.27 -12.72 17.66
C ARG A 224 13.57 -12.88 16.89
N TYR A 225 14.67 -12.90 17.62
CA TYR A 225 16.00 -13.12 17.06
C TYR A 225 16.09 -14.41 16.23
N GLU A 226 15.40 -15.47 16.65
CA GLU A 226 15.38 -16.75 15.95
C GLU A 226 14.84 -16.61 14.53
N ASP A 227 13.82 -15.79 14.31
CA ASP A 227 13.24 -15.54 12.98
C ASP A 227 14.29 -14.92 12.04
N TYR A 228 15.13 -14.03 12.55
CA TYR A 228 16.25 -13.45 11.79
C TYR A 228 17.37 -14.46 11.55
N ARG A 229 17.84 -15.13 12.60
CA ARG A 229 18.92 -16.13 12.53
C ARG A 229 18.58 -17.25 11.55
N ASP A 230 17.39 -17.84 11.66
CA ASP A 230 16.99 -19.03 10.90
C ASP A 230 16.77 -18.71 9.42
N ARG A 231 16.54 -17.44 9.08
CA ARG A 231 16.54 -16.98 7.70
C ARG A 231 17.95 -16.91 7.09
N MET A 232 18.97 -16.70 7.92
CA MET A 232 20.35 -16.49 7.47
C MET A 232 21.20 -17.77 7.45
N SER A 233 20.67 -18.87 7.96
CA SER A 233 21.35 -20.18 8.10
C SER A 233 20.95 -21.20 7.03
#